data_53a7c6ffcb1f69902d2f6a6c7ee4af1d
#
_entry.id   53a7c6ffcb1f69902d2f6a6c7ee4af1d
#
_cell.length_a   1.000
_cell.length_b   1.000
_cell.length_c   1.000
_cell.angle_alpha   90.00
_cell.angle_beta   90.00
_cell.angle_gamma   90.00
#
_symmetry.space_group_name_H-M   'P 1'
#
loop_
_entity.id
_entity.type
_entity.pdbx_description
1 polymer ?
#
loop_
_entity_poly.entity_id
_entity_poly.type
_entity_poly.pdbx_seq_one_letter_code
_entity_poly.pdbx_strand_id
1 'polypeptide(L)'
;MDYAQKALEMHRQWKGKIRISTPCALENRDDLSVAYTPGVAAPCLEIQKDVDKSYEYTRRGNLVAVVTDGTAVLGLGDIGPEAGMPVMEGKCALFSAFAGIDAFPICVGSKDVDEIVRTVELIAGSFGGINLEDIAAPRCFEVEAKLKERLDIPVFHDDQHGTAVITVSAMLNALKVVGKGIEEVSAVVNGAGAAGTACTKLLMALGLKNVVVCDKNGALVPGLEGMTPAQARLAEETNPQKKSGSLAEVIRGADVFLGFSAPGVLTGEMVKTMAKDPVIFACANPTPEIFPEEAKAAGARVVGTGRSDYPNQINNVLAFPGIFRGALDVRAKEINDEMKVAAAKALAALIPDGELSEENIIPSAFDKRVVPAVAAAVAQAARDTGVAWA
;
A
#
# COMPACT_ATOMS: atom_id res chain seq x y z
N MET A 1 8.73 -20.90 17.20
CA MET A 1 7.42 -20.56 17.86
C MET A 1 6.35 -20.72 16.79
N ASP A 2 5.29 -21.49 17.08
CA ASP A 2 4.16 -21.61 16.14
C ASP A 2 3.28 -20.35 16.27
N TYR A 3 3.48 -19.42 15.34
CA TYR A 3 2.72 -18.18 15.30
C TYR A 3 1.23 -18.39 14.96
N ALA A 4 0.88 -19.43 14.21
CA ALA A 4 -0.51 -19.69 13.83
C ALA A 4 -1.33 -20.11 15.06
N GLN A 5 -0.84 -21.07 15.85
CA GLN A 5 -1.49 -21.51 17.06
C GLN A 5 -1.60 -20.38 18.09
N LYS A 6 -0.51 -19.61 18.26
CA LYS A 6 -0.50 -18.45 19.17
C LYS A 6 -1.49 -17.37 18.72
N ALA A 7 -1.60 -17.10 17.41
CA ALA A 7 -2.57 -16.14 16.89
C ALA A 7 -4.01 -16.53 17.20
N LEU A 8 -4.38 -17.81 17.01
CA LEU A 8 -5.72 -18.29 17.34
C LEU A 8 -6.05 -18.12 18.82
N GLU A 9 -5.11 -18.45 19.71
CA GLU A 9 -5.26 -18.27 21.15
C GLU A 9 -5.45 -16.80 21.52
N MET A 10 -4.60 -15.93 21.02
CA MET A 10 -4.66 -14.50 21.31
C MET A 10 -5.94 -13.84 20.76
N HIS A 11 -6.40 -14.20 19.55
CA HIS A 11 -7.66 -13.68 19.02
C HIS A 11 -8.88 -14.08 19.86
N ARG A 12 -8.89 -15.29 20.44
CA ARG A 12 -9.93 -15.70 21.40
C ARG A 12 -9.90 -14.86 22.68
N GLN A 13 -8.70 -14.52 23.18
CA GLN A 13 -8.53 -13.68 24.37
C GLN A 13 -8.91 -12.23 24.12
N TRP A 14 -8.45 -11.65 23.02
CA TRP A 14 -8.73 -10.27 22.65
C TRP A 14 -10.19 -10.03 22.30
N LYS A 15 -10.86 -11.00 21.69
CA LYS A 15 -12.23 -10.87 21.12
C LYS A 15 -12.31 -9.72 20.10
N GLY A 16 -11.28 -9.61 19.26
CA GLY A 16 -11.04 -8.51 18.34
C GLY A 16 -9.83 -7.66 18.75
N LYS A 17 -9.23 -6.97 17.77
CA LYS A 17 -8.01 -6.14 17.96
C LYS A 17 -8.31 -4.67 18.19
N ILE A 18 -9.54 -4.24 17.98
CA ILE A 18 -9.95 -2.85 18.13
C ILE A 18 -10.93 -2.69 19.30
N ARG A 19 -10.93 -1.50 19.87
CA ARG A 19 -11.87 -1.08 20.91
C ARG A 19 -12.34 0.33 20.62
N ILE A 20 -13.62 0.59 20.81
CA ILE A 20 -14.16 1.95 20.84
C ILE A 20 -14.06 2.47 22.28
N SER A 21 -13.47 3.66 22.44
CA SER A 21 -13.39 4.37 23.72
C SER A 21 -13.83 5.81 23.55
N THR A 22 -14.36 6.38 24.64
CA THR A 22 -14.83 7.78 24.66
C THR A 22 -13.78 8.65 25.36
N PRO A 23 -13.34 9.77 24.76
CA PRO A 23 -12.45 10.73 25.40
C PRO A 23 -13.15 11.65 26.40
N CYS A 24 -14.46 11.80 26.28
CA CYS A 24 -15.25 12.68 27.16
C CYS A 24 -15.60 11.98 28.47
N ALA A 25 -15.56 12.72 29.58
CA ALA A 25 -16.09 12.28 30.85
C ALA A 25 -17.62 12.16 30.77
N LEU A 26 -18.20 11.19 31.44
CA LEU A 26 -19.64 11.00 31.63
C LEU A 26 -19.91 10.54 33.08
N GLU A 27 -19.43 11.32 34.06
CA GLU A 27 -19.41 10.93 35.47
C GLU A 27 -20.55 11.61 36.27
N ASN A 28 -21.10 12.69 35.76
CA ASN A 28 -22.10 13.48 36.43
C ASN A 28 -23.11 14.06 35.44
N ARG A 29 -24.14 14.77 35.97
CA ARG A 29 -25.22 15.36 35.19
C ARG A 29 -24.73 16.46 34.24
N ASP A 30 -23.75 17.24 34.64
CA ASP A 30 -23.22 18.34 33.85
C ASP A 30 -22.44 17.79 32.65
N ASP A 31 -21.59 16.75 32.84
CA ASP A 31 -20.92 16.05 31.77
C ASP A 31 -21.92 15.49 30.73
N LEU A 32 -23.00 14.85 31.21
CA LEU A 32 -24.06 14.34 30.34
C LEU A 32 -24.75 15.47 29.56
N SER A 33 -25.00 16.61 30.21
CA SER A 33 -25.65 17.76 29.59
C SER A 33 -24.78 18.43 28.53
N VAL A 34 -23.47 18.41 28.69
CA VAL A 34 -22.50 18.91 27.70
C VAL A 34 -22.33 17.91 26.56
N ALA A 35 -22.10 16.64 26.89
CA ALA A 35 -21.76 15.61 25.89
C ALA A 35 -22.96 15.14 25.05
N TYR A 36 -24.19 15.30 25.59
CA TYR A 36 -25.41 14.85 24.92
C TYR A 36 -26.50 15.94 25.01
N THR A 37 -27.58 15.71 25.71
CA THR A 37 -28.75 16.65 25.76
C THR A 37 -28.68 17.53 27.00
N PRO A 38 -28.76 18.87 26.83
CA PRO A 38 -29.08 19.68 25.64
C PRO A 38 -27.86 20.16 24.84
N GLY A 39 -26.65 20.09 25.36
CA GLY A 39 -25.44 20.72 24.83
C GLY A 39 -25.09 20.33 23.40
N VAL A 40 -25.30 19.07 23.01
CA VAL A 40 -24.97 18.52 21.68
C VAL A 40 -25.71 19.25 20.53
N ALA A 41 -26.80 19.97 20.81
CA ALA A 41 -27.47 20.73 19.77
C ALA A 41 -26.58 21.86 19.17
N ALA A 42 -25.69 22.44 19.98
CA ALA A 42 -24.83 23.53 19.54
C ALA A 42 -23.86 23.12 18.42
N PRO A 43 -22.99 22.08 18.58
CA PRO A 43 -22.14 21.59 17.48
C PRO A 43 -22.99 21.10 16.29
N CYS A 44 -24.13 20.47 16.47
CA CYS A 44 -25.01 20.08 15.35
C CYS A 44 -25.41 21.28 14.49
N LEU A 45 -25.82 22.38 15.10
CA LEU A 45 -26.22 23.61 14.40
C LEU A 45 -25.02 24.28 13.71
N GLU A 46 -23.86 24.23 14.30
CA GLU A 46 -22.63 24.75 13.66
C GLU A 46 -22.26 23.94 12.42
N ILE A 47 -22.31 22.61 12.50
CA ILE A 47 -22.06 21.72 11.36
C ILE A 47 -23.15 21.88 10.28
N GLN A 48 -24.41 22.10 10.66
CA GLN A 48 -25.50 22.36 9.71
C GLN A 48 -25.24 23.63 8.87
N LYS A 49 -24.65 24.66 9.48
CA LYS A 49 -24.31 25.92 8.79
C LYS A 49 -23.08 25.76 7.92
N ASP A 50 -22.13 24.95 8.37
CA ASP A 50 -20.83 24.75 7.73
C ASP A 50 -20.39 23.30 7.97
N VAL A 51 -20.52 22.46 6.92
CA VAL A 51 -20.22 21.01 7.00
C VAL A 51 -18.74 20.76 7.34
N ASP A 52 -17.85 21.67 7.01
CA ASP A 52 -16.41 21.54 7.32
C ASP A 52 -16.12 21.50 8.82
N LYS A 53 -16.97 22.10 9.63
CA LYS A 53 -16.89 22.01 11.10
C LYS A 53 -17.08 20.59 11.63
N SER A 54 -17.56 19.65 10.81
CA SER A 54 -17.59 18.22 11.18
C SER A 54 -16.20 17.65 11.43
N TYR A 55 -15.17 18.19 10.81
CA TYR A 55 -13.76 17.80 11.04
C TYR A 55 -13.22 18.32 12.37
N GLU A 56 -13.79 19.39 12.90
CA GLU A 56 -13.42 20.00 14.20
C GLU A 56 -14.23 19.37 15.35
N TYR A 57 -15.55 19.25 15.18
CA TYR A 57 -16.46 18.87 16.28
C TYR A 57 -16.79 17.39 16.36
N THR A 58 -16.28 16.57 15.41
CA THR A 58 -16.45 15.12 15.43
C THR A 58 -15.13 14.39 15.19
N ARG A 59 -15.15 13.06 15.31
CA ARG A 59 -13.98 12.23 15.03
C ARG A 59 -13.65 12.12 13.54
N ARG A 60 -14.49 12.67 12.66
CA ARG A 60 -14.32 12.62 11.20
C ARG A 60 -12.90 12.98 10.74
N GLY A 61 -12.29 14.03 11.30
CA GLY A 61 -10.95 14.49 10.93
C GLY A 61 -9.80 13.50 11.19
N ASN A 62 -10.04 12.45 12.01
CA ASN A 62 -9.03 11.45 12.34
C ASN A 62 -9.53 10.00 12.18
N LEU A 63 -10.63 9.78 11.48
CA LEU A 63 -11.24 8.45 11.33
C LEU A 63 -11.14 7.96 9.88
N VAL A 64 -10.59 6.77 9.68
CA VAL A 64 -10.43 6.11 8.38
C VAL A 64 -11.31 4.85 8.32
N ALA A 65 -12.04 4.66 7.22
CA ALA A 65 -12.69 3.38 6.93
C ALA A 65 -11.69 2.44 6.25
N VAL A 66 -11.54 1.23 6.76
CA VAL A 66 -10.79 0.13 6.12
C VAL A 66 -11.80 -0.79 5.45
N VAL A 67 -11.92 -0.67 4.13
CA VAL A 67 -12.98 -1.31 3.34
C VAL A 67 -12.44 -2.50 2.56
N THR A 68 -13.12 -3.63 2.67
CA THR A 68 -12.80 -4.87 1.93
C THR A 68 -14.04 -5.60 1.44
N ASP A 69 -13.91 -6.37 0.37
CA ASP A 69 -14.85 -7.42 -0.03
C ASP A 69 -14.31 -8.83 0.27
N GLY A 70 -13.08 -8.92 0.81
CA GLY A 70 -12.45 -10.18 1.19
C GLY A 70 -12.02 -11.08 0.03
N THR A 71 -11.79 -10.52 -1.17
CA THR A 71 -11.51 -11.32 -2.38
C THR A 71 -10.04 -11.51 -2.70
N ALA A 72 -9.11 -10.85 -1.97
CA ALA A 72 -7.66 -10.96 -2.20
C ALA A 72 -6.84 -11.02 -0.91
N VAL A 73 -7.31 -11.76 0.10
CA VAL A 73 -6.76 -11.73 1.46
C VAL A 73 -5.45 -12.50 1.55
N LEU A 74 -4.33 -11.81 1.80
CA LEU A 74 -3.01 -12.34 2.23
C LEU A 74 -2.54 -13.65 1.55
N GLY A 75 -2.78 -13.87 0.26
CA GLY A 75 -2.42 -15.13 -0.40
C GLY A 75 -3.39 -16.29 -0.11
N LEU A 76 -4.43 -16.06 0.71
CA LEU A 76 -5.55 -17.00 0.88
C LEU A 76 -6.57 -16.85 -0.26
N GLY A 77 -6.53 -15.70 -0.95
CA GLY A 77 -7.42 -15.39 -2.05
C GLY A 77 -8.80 -14.96 -1.58
N ASP A 78 -9.83 -15.43 -2.26
CA ASP A 78 -11.23 -15.09 -2.03
C ASP A 78 -11.81 -15.92 -0.88
N ILE A 79 -11.74 -15.37 0.34
CA ILE A 79 -12.27 -16.01 1.55
C ILE A 79 -13.54 -15.34 2.09
N GLY A 80 -13.96 -14.23 1.45
CA GLY A 80 -15.13 -13.46 1.85
C GLY A 80 -14.88 -12.43 2.94
N PRO A 81 -15.84 -11.50 3.11
CA PRO A 81 -15.67 -10.32 3.96
C PRO A 81 -15.56 -10.68 5.46
N GLU A 82 -16.34 -11.63 5.95
CA GLU A 82 -16.31 -12.01 7.36
C GLU A 82 -14.98 -12.69 7.74
N ALA A 83 -14.46 -13.56 6.86
CA ALA A 83 -13.18 -14.21 7.09
C ALA A 83 -11.98 -13.25 6.93
N GLY A 84 -12.15 -12.16 6.17
CA GLY A 84 -11.19 -11.06 6.06
C GLY A 84 -11.13 -10.13 7.28
N MET A 85 -12.16 -10.11 8.12
CA MET A 85 -12.27 -9.21 9.27
C MET A 85 -11.03 -9.19 10.18
N PRO A 86 -10.39 -10.32 10.54
CA PRO A 86 -9.18 -10.27 11.37
C PRO A 86 -8.02 -9.50 10.74
N VAL A 87 -7.90 -9.49 9.42
CA VAL A 87 -6.87 -8.69 8.70
C VAL A 87 -7.24 -7.21 8.77
N MET A 88 -8.51 -6.87 8.53
CA MET A 88 -9.00 -5.48 8.59
C MET A 88 -8.85 -4.87 9.98
N GLU A 89 -9.16 -5.62 11.04
CA GLU A 89 -8.87 -5.19 12.41
C GLU A 89 -7.36 -5.02 12.66
N GLY A 90 -6.54 -5.88 12.07
CA GLY A 90 -5.08 -5.73 12.10
C GLY A 90 -4.64 -4.41 11.46
N LYS A 91 -5.18 -4.08 10.28
CA LYS A 91 -4.92 -2.81 9.61
C LYS A 91 -5.33 -1.61 10.48
N CYS A 92 -6.51 -1.66 11.10
CA CYS A 92 -6.97 -0.62 12.03
C CYS A 92 -6.03 -0.47 13.24
N ALA A 93 -5.55 -1.58 13.80
CA ALA A 93 -4.60 -1.55 14.90
C ALA A 93 -3.26 -0.91 14.50
N LEU A 94 -2.78 -1.15 13.27
CA LEU A 94 -1.56 -0.52 12.74
C LEU A 94 -1.75 0.98 12.54
N PHE A 95 -2.88 1.44 11.98
CA PHE A 95 -3.21 2.86 11.90
C PHE A 95 -3.14 3.56 13.25
N SER A 96 -3.73 2.94 14.28
CA SER A 96 -3.74 3.49 15.63
C SER A 96 -2.34 3.49 16.27
N ALA A 97 -1.65 2.34 16.23
CA ALA A 97 -0.38 2.17 16.91
C ALA A 97 0.76 3.01 16.33
N PHE A 98 0.80 3.18 15.01
CA PHE A 98 1.90 3.87 14.32
C PHE A 98 1.61 5.35 14.06
N ALA A 99 0.37 5.70 13.73
CA ALA A 99 0.02 7.06 13.30
C ALA A 99 -1.01 7.78 14.17
N GLY A 100 -1.51 7.15 15.23
CA GLY A 100 -2.57 7.74 16.08
C GLY A 100 -3.87 8.01 15.33
N ILE A 101 -4.10 7.30 14.23
CA ILE A 101 -5.32 7.39 13.41
C ILE A 101 -6.32 6.36 13.91
N ASP A 102 -7.54 6.78 14.18
CA ASP A 102 -8.63 5.85 14.43
C ASP A 102 -9.07 5.24 13.12
N ALA A 103 -9.28 3.94 13.09
CA ALA A 103 -9.74 3.25 11.91
C ALA A 103 -10.82 2.23 12.25
N PHE A 104 -11.76 2.04 11.34
CA PHE A 104 -12.87 1.12 11.52
C PHE A 104 -13.02 0.20 10.29
N PRO A 105 -13.13 -1.15 10.50
CA PRO A 105 -13.26 -2.10 9.41
C PRO A 105 -14.68 -2.11 8.85
N ILE A 106 -14.80 -2.07 7.54
CA ILE A 106 -16.06 -2.16 6.79
C ILE A 106 -15.92 -3.34 5.81
N CYS A 107 -16.50 -4.48 6.18
CA CYS A 107 -16.48 -5.69 5.36
C CYS A 107 -17.77 -5.75 4.54
N VAL A 108 -17.67 -5.54 3.21
CA VAL A 108 -18.83 -5.41 2.31
C VAL A 108 -19.18 -6.79 1.73
N GLY A 109 -20.42 -7.24 1.95
CA GLY A 109 -20.93 -8.53 1.47
C GLY A 109 -21.32 -8.53 -0.01
N SER A 110 -20.57 -7.85 -0.87
CA SER A 110 -20.80 -7.80 -2.32
C SER A 110 -19.47 -7.77 -3.08
N LYS A 111 -19.49 -8.35 -4.29
CA LYS A 111 -18.40 -8.28 -5.27
C LYS A 111 -18.76 -7.38 -6.46
N ASP A 112 -19.94 -6.79 -6.45
CA ASP A 112 -20.37 -5.84 -7.47
C ASP A 112 -19.72 -4.48 -7.20
N VAL A 113 -19.09 -3.94 -8.24
CA VAL A 113 -18.34 -2.66 -8.14
C VAL A 113 -19.26 -1.51 -7.73
N ASP A 114 -20.44 -1.42 -8.33
CA ASP A 114 -21.36 -0.30 -8.08
C ASP A 114 -21.99 -0.39 -6.68
N GLU A 115 -22.24 -1.60 -6.17
CA GLU A 115 -22.69 -1.81 -4.79
C GLU A 115 -21.62 -1.43 -3.77
N ILE A 116 -20.35 -1.83 -3.99
CA ILE A 116 -19.22 -1.44 -3.13
C ILE A 116 -19.08 0.08 -3.14
N VAL A 117 -19.01 0.69 -4.32
CA VAL A 117 -18.86 2.14 -4.49
C VAL A 117 -20.02 2.88 -3.80
N ARG A 118 -21.26 2.43 -4.04
CA ARG A 118 -22.45 3.06 -3.42
C ARG A 118 -22.45 2.93 -1.90
N THR A 119 -22.03 1.78 -1.38
CA THR A 119 -21.92 1.57 0.08
C THR A 119 -20.93 2.55 0.68
N VAL A 120 -19.74 2.67 0.12
CA VAL A 120 -18.70 3.59 0.62
C VAL A 120 -19.14 5.05 0.49
N GLU A 121 -19.73 5.43 -0.64
CA GLU A 121 -20.27 6.78 -0.86
C GLU A 121 -21.30 7.19 0.23
N LEU A 122 -22.21 6.28 0.59
CA LEU A 122 -23.24 6.55 1.59
C LEU A 122 -22.70 6.74 3.01
N ILE A 123 -21.58 6.12 3.36
CA ILE A 123 -21.00 6.21 4.71
C ILE A 123 -19.84 7.21 4.79
N ALA A 124 -19.33 7.70 3.66
CA ALA A 124 -18.12 8.54 3.58
C ALA A 124 -18.19 9.80 4.46
N GLY A 125 -19.39 10.34 4.70
CA GLY A 125 -19.58 11.50 5.58
C GLY A 125 -19.12 11.30 7.04
N SER A 126 -18.92 10.07 7.49
CA SER A 126 -18.40 9.75 8.81
C SER A 126 -16.88 9.69 8.90
N PHE A 127 -16.17 9.73 7.76
CA PHE A 127 -14.74 9.45 7.67
C PHE A 127 -13.97 10.63 7.07
N GLY A 128 -12.69 10.74 7.43
CA GLY A 128 -11.74 11.65 6.83
C GLY A 128 -10.93 11.03 5.70
N GLY A 129 -11.02 9.71 5.53
CA GLY A 129 -10.35 8.98 4.47
C GLY A 129 -10.83 7.53 4.35
N ILE A 130 -10.59 6.93 3.19
CA ILE A 130 -10.96 5.55 2.84
C ILE A 130 -9.70 4.76 2.46
N ASN A 131 -9.41 3.71 3.21
CA ASN A 131 -8.42 2.70 2.86
C ASN A 131 -9.14 1.49 2.26
N LEU A 132 -8.91 1.21 0.98
CA LEU A 132 -9.35 -0.02 0.33
C LEU A 132 -8.31 -1.10 0.59
N GLU A 133 -8.74 -2.31 0.93
CA GLU A 133 -7.87 -3.41 1.33
C GLU A 133 -8.39 -4.73 0.78
N ASP A 134 -7.49 -5.60 0.30
CA ASP A 134 -7.81 -7.00 -0.09
C ASP A 134 -8.95 -7.13 -1.12
N ILE A 135 -9.12 -6.14 -2.00
CA ILE A 135 -10.06 -6.19 -3.14
C ILE A 135 -9.29 -6.65 -4.38
N ALA A 136 -9.74 -7.76 -4.99
CA ALA A 136 -9.03 -8.37 -6.10
C ALA A 136 -9.03 -7.52 -7.38
N ALA A 137 -7.88 -7.52 -8.09
CA ALA A 137 -7.82 -7.01 -9.44
C ALA A 137 -8.64 -7.91 -10.41
N PRO A 138 -9.29 -7.36 -11.46
CA PRO A 138 -9.23 -5.96 -11.89
C PRO A 138 -10.22 -5.01 -11.17
N ARG A 139 -11.15 -5.54 -10.35
CA ARG A 139 -12.21 -4.73 -9.71
C ARG A 139 -11.67 -3.59 -8.84
N CYS A 140 -10.58 -3.83 -8.12
CA CYS A 140 -9.98 -2.81 -7.24
C CYS A 140 -9.66 -1.51 -7.98
N PHE A 141 -9.22 -1.58 -9.24
CA PHE A 141 -8.93 -0.39 -10.05
C PHE A 141 -10.18 0.44 -10.33
N GLU A 142 -11.30 -0.24 -10.65
CA GLU A 142 -12.55 0.43 -10.96
C GLU A 142 -13.22 1.00 -9.70
N VAL A 143 -13.20 0.25 -8.59
CA VAL A 143 -13.72 0.71 -7.29
C VAL A 143 -12.98 1.97 -6.85
N GLU A 144 -11.64 1.94 -6.86
CA GLU A 144 -10.84 3.09 -6.46
C GLU A 144 -11.07 4.31 -7.37
N ALA A 145 -11.08 4.12 -8.68
CA ALA A 145 -11.30 5.20 -9.64
C ALA A 145 -12.66 5.89 -9.44
N LYS A 146 -13.73 5.10 -9.33
CA LYS A 146 -15.09 5.61 -9.12
C LYS A 146 -15.24 6.33 -7.78
N LEU A 147 -14.61 5.84 -6.71
CA LEU A 147 -14.63 6.51 -5.40
C LEU A 147 -13.85 7.81 -5.41
N LYS A 148 -12.68 7.87 -6.04
CA LYS A 148 -11.90 9.11 -6.20
C LYS A 148 -12.65 10.19 -6.99
N GLU A 149 -13.47 9.79 -7.96
CA GLU A 149 -14.30 10.73 -8.73
C GLU A 149 -15.47 11.29 -7.92
N ARG A 150 -16.01 10.52 -6.96
CA ARG A 150 -17.24 10.85 -6.22
C ARG A 150 -17.02 11.44 -4.84
N LEU A 151 -15.83 11.28 -4.26
CA LEU A 151 -15.55 11.68 -2.88
C LEU A 151 -14.52 12.80 -2.83
N ASP A 152 -14.73 13.76 -1.92
CA ASP A 152 -13.79 14.83 -1.60
C ASP A 152 -12.89 14.51 -0.39
N ILE A 153 -12.69 13.22 -0.11
CA ILE A 153 -11.77 12.71 0.90
C ILE A 153 -10.82 11.70 0.27
N PRO A 154 -9.59 11.52 0.79
CA PRO A 154 -8.62 10.62 0.20
C PRO A 154 -9.12 9.17 0.17
N VAL A 155 -9.04 8.55 -1.01
CA VAL A 155 -9.25 7.13 -1.26
C VAL A 155 -7.93 6.51 -1.70
N PHE A 156 -7.52 5.44 -1.03
CA PHE A 156 -6.22 4.81 -1.24
C PHE A 156 -6.34 3.29 -1.13
N HIS A 157 -5.97 2.57 -2.19
CA HIS A 157 -5.92 1.11 -2.17
C HIS A 157 -4.51 0.67 -1.76
N ASP A 158 -4.36 0.13 -0.56
CA ASP A 158 -3.04 -0.12 0.02
C ASP A 158 -2.26 -1.22 -0.72
N ASP A 159 -2.91 -2.30 -1.17
CA ASP A 159 -2.25 -3.35 -1.96
C ASP A 159 -1.67 -2.84 -3.29
N GLN A 160 -2.21 -1.76 -3.83
CA GLN A 160 -1.63 -1.07 -4.98
C GLN A 160 -0.54 -0.10 -4.54
N HIS A 161 -0.93 0.93 -3.84
CA HIS A 161 -0.13 2.13 -3.64
C HIS A 161 0.81 2.05 -2.44
N GLY A 162 0.40 1.41 -1.33
CA GLY A 162 1.29 1.16 -0.19
C GLY A 162 2.44 0.26 -0.60
N THR A 163 2.12 -0.82 -1.32
CA THR A 163 3.13 -1.73 -1.88
C THR A 163 4.04 -1.02 -2.88
N ALA A 164 3.50 -0.15 -3.73
CA ALA A 164 4.31 0.62 -4.67
C ALA A 164 5.28 1.58 -3.95
N VAL A 165 4.79 2.35 -2.97
CA VAL A 165 5.61 3.31 -2.22
C VAL A 165 6.77 2.61 -1.51
N ILE A 166 6.52 1.50 -0.81
CA ILE A 166 7.59 0.79 -0.10
C ILE A 166 8.59 0.13 -1.05
N THR A 167 8.12 -0.47 -2.16
CA THR A 167 8.99 -1.07 -3.17
C THR A 167 9.88 -0.02 -3.82
N VAL A 168 9.31 1.12 -4.18
CA VAL A 168 10.06 2.25 -4.77
C VAL A 168 11.09 2.80 -3.79
N SER A 169 10.72 2.98 -2.52
CA SER A 169 11.65 3.42 -1.47
C SER A 169 12.85 2.48 -1.35
N ALA A 170 12.61 1.18 -1.26
CA ALA A 170 13.66 0.17 -1.22
C ALA A 170 14.52 0.18 -2.49
N MET A 171 13.89 0.35 -3.65
CA MET A 171 14.57 0.40 -4.95
C MET A 171 15.55 1.58 -5.03
N LEU A 172 15.15 2.78 -4.59
CA LEU A 172 16.02 3.96 -4.59
C LEU A 172 17.33 3.70 -3.82
N ASN A 173 17.24 3.06 -2.67
CA ASN A 173 18.42 2.73 -1.87
C ASN A 173 19.18 1.52 -2.42
N ALA A 174 18.51 0.48 -2.92
CA ALA A 174 19.16 -0.66 -3.54
C ALA A 174 19.99 -0.24 -4.76
N LEU A 175 19.46 0.68 -5.59
CA LEU A 175 20.20 1.22 -6.74
C LEU A 175 21.46 1.98 -6.32
N LYS A 176 21.41 2.75 -5.22
CA LYS A 176 22.61 3.38 -4.64
C LYS A 176 23.65 2.34 -4.21
N VAL A 177 23.23 1.25 -3.55
CA VAL A 177 24.11 0.16 -3.11
C VAL A 177 24.84 -0.49 -4.28
N VAL A 178 24.15 -0.69 -5.42
CA VAL A 178 24.74 -1.30 -6.62
C VAL A 178 25.36 -0.29 -7.59
N GLY A 179 25.29 1.02 -7.28
CA GLY A 179 25.89 2.09 -8.08
C GLY A 179 25.24 2.28 -9.45
N LYS A 180 23.93 2.07 -9.57
CA LYS A 180 23.17 2.17 -10.83
C LYS A 180 22.13 3.29 -10.76
N GLY A 181 21.93 4.01 -11.86
CA GLY A 181 20.87 5.03 -11.99
C GLY A 181 19.53 4.41 -12.41
N ILE A 182 18.41 4.95 -11.89
CA ILE A 182 17.06 4.43 -12.22
C ILE A 182 16.73 4.53 -13.71
N GLU A 183 17.27 5.53 -14.42
CA GLU A 183 17.05 5.74 -15.86
C GLU A 183 17.85 4.76 -16.74
N GLU A 184 18.89 4.15 -16.18
CA GLU A 184 19.84 3.29 -16.90
C GLU A 184 19.49 1.81 -16.76
N VAL A 185 18.82 1.43 -15.66
CA VAL A 185 18.51 0.03 -15.37
C VAL A 185 17.37 -0.50 -16.20
N SER A 186 17.40 -1.80 -16.43
CA SER A 186 16.30 -2.58 -16.98
C SER A 186 15.67 -3.42 -15.87
N ALA A 187 14.34 -3.36 -15.77
CA ALA A 187 13.57 -4.08 -14.78
C ALA A 187 12.60 -5.07 -15.41
N VAL A 188 12.40 -6.20 -14.72
CA VAL A 188 11.33 -7.15 -15.00
C VAL A 188 10.41 -7.20 -13.80
N VAL A 189 9.12 -6.91 -14.03
CA VAL A 189 8.06 -7.00 -13.02
C VAL A 189 7.23 -8.23 -13.31
N ASN A 190 7.25 -9.21 -12.43
CA ASN A 190 6.50 -10.45 -12.58
C ASN A 190 5.24 -10.43 -11.70
N GLY A 191 4.10 -10.28 -12.34
CA GLY A 191 2.79 -10.10 -11.72
C GLY A 191 2.13 -8.79 -12.16
N ALA A 192 1.19 -8.86 -13.12
CA ALA A 192 0.45 -7.73 -13.67
C ALA A 192 -0.89 -7.49 -12.94
N GLY A 193 -0.90 -7.73 -11.64
CA GLY A 193 -2.03 -7.46 -10.73
C GLY A 193 -1.96 -6.06 -10.11
N ALA A 194 -2.64 -5.89 -8.99
CA ALA A 194 -2.73 -4.61 -8.26
C ALA A 194 -1.35 -4.02 -7.94
N ALA A 195 -0.52 -4.77 -7.20
CA ALA A 195 0.81 -4.33 -6.77
C ALA A 195 1.76 -4.07 -7.94
N GLY A 196 1.91 -5.05 -8.86
CA GLY A 196 2.85 -4.93 -9.99
C GLY A 196 2.52 -3.77 -10.92
N THR A 197 1.24 -3.53 -11.20
CA THR A 197 0.79 -2.38 -11.99
C THR A 197 1.14 -1.05 -11.32
N ALA A 198 0.83 -0.92 -10.03
CA ALA A 198 1.10 0.32 -9.28
C ALA A 198 2.60 0.58 -9.11
N CYS A 199 3.40 -0.46 -8.79
CA CYS A 199 4.86 -0.36 -8.70
C CYS A 199 5.49 0.07 -10.02
N THR A 200 5.07 -0.55 -11.13
CA THR A 200 5.56 -0.18 -12.47
C THR A 200 5.32 1.29 -12.76
N LYS A 201 4.09 1.77 -12.57
CA LYS A 201 3.73 3.17 -12.83
C LYS A 201 4.51 4.15 -11.97
N LEU A 202 4.65 3.86 -10.67
CA LEU A 202 5.37 4.74 -9.76
C LEU A 202 6.88 4.78 -10.05
N LEU A 203 7.49 3.65 -10.45
CA LEU A 203 8.88 3.61 -10.90
C LEU A 203 9.10 4.37 -12.21
N MET A 204 8.17 4.26 -13.16
CA MET A 204 8.21 5.03 -14.41
C MET A 204 8.09 6.53 -14.13
N ALA A 205 7.24 6.95 -13.21
CA ALA A 205 7.13 8.35 -12.77
C ALA A 205 8.45 8.88 -12.16
N LEU A 206 9.30 8.00 -11.63
CA LEU A 206 10.63 8.33 -11.12
C LEU A 206 11.76 8.22 -12.16
N GLY A 207 11.44 7.88 -13.40
CA GLY A 207 12.38 7.85 -14.50
C GLY A 207 12.83 6.48 -14.99
N LEU A 208 12.25 5.38 -14.48
CA LEU A 208 12.52 4.04 -15.03
C LEU A 208 11.99 3.96 -16.47
N LYS A 209 12.88 3.74 -17.44
CA LYS A 209 12.56 3.74 -18.87
C LYS A 209 12.41 2.33 -19.45
N ASN A 210 13.16 1.37 -18.94
CA ASN A 210 13.23 0.04 -19.49
C ASN A 210 12.59 -0.96 -18.52
N VAL A 211 11.29 -1.16 -18.61
CA VAL A 211 10.55 -2.12 -17.80
C VAL A 211 9.76 -3.07 -18.67
N VAL A 212 9.85 -4.37 -18.36
CA VAL A 212 9.02 -5.44 -18.95
C VAL A 212 8.13 -5.98 -17.85
N VAL A 213 6.83 -5.99 -18.07
CA VAL A 213 5.87 -6.61 -17.15
C VAL A 213 5.47 -7.98 -17.67
N CYS A 214 5.45 -8.96 -16.79
CA CYS A 214 5.05 -10.33 -17.09
C CYS A 214 3.81 -10.73 -16.29
N ASP A 215 2.99 -11.57 -16.88
CA ASP A 215 2.00 -12.36 -16.18
C ASP A 215 2.36 -13.86 -16.26
N LYS A 216 1.42 -14.74 -15.89
CA LYS A 216 1.61 -16.20 -15.95
C LYS A 216 1.88 -16.74 -17.37
N ASN A 217 1.58 -15.96 -18.41
CA ASN A 217 1.77 -16.34 -19.81
C ASN A 217 3.08 -15.77 -20.40
N GLY A 218 3.79 -14.94 -19.63
CA GLY A 218 5.04 -14.28 -20.06
C GLY A 218 4.90 -12.77 -20.17
N ALA A 219 5.77 -12.16 -21.00
CA ALA A 219 5.83 -10.71 -21.16
C ALA A 219 4.58 -10.13 -21.80
N LEU A 220 4.06 -9.06 -21.22
CA LEU A 220 2.96 -8.29 -21.83
C LEU A 220 3.50 -7.49 -23.02
N VAL A 221 2.85 -7.68 -24.17
CA VAL A 221 3.12 -6.93 -25.41
C VAL A 221 1.79 -6.47 -26.00
N PRO A 222 1.77 -5.30 -26.67
CA PRO A 222 0.56 -4.81 -27.32
C PRO A 222 -0.07 -5.85 -28.24
N GLY A 223 -1.38 -6.05 -28.13
CA GLY A 223 -2.13 -6.98 -28.97
C GLY A 223 -2.10 -8.45 -28.50
N LEU A 224 -1.48 -8.78 -27.35
CA LEU A 224 -1.54 -10.12 -26.77
C LEU A 224 -2.99 -10.45 -26.38
N GLU A 225 -3.48 -11.61 -26.84
CA GLU A 225 -4.83 -12.05 -26.51
C GLU A 225 -4.99 -12.42 -25.03
N GLY A 226 -6.19 -12.20 -24.48
CA GLY A 226 -6.54 -12.58 -23.11
C GLY A 226 -6.10 -11.61 -22.02
N MET A 227 -5.51 -10.47 -22.37
CA MET A 227 -5.21 -9.40 -21.42
C MET A 227 -6.47 -8.70 -20.90
N THR A 228 -6.48 -8.36 -19.62
CA THR A 228 -7.46 -7.41 -19.06
C THR A 228 -7.24 -6.01 -19.62
N PRO A 229 -8.24 -5.08 -19.57
CA PRO A 229 -8.04 -3.71 -20.01
C PRO A 229 -6.88 -2.97 -19.30
N ALA A 230 -6.62 -3.30 -18.04
CA ALA A 230 -5.49 -2.74 -17.30
C ALA A 230 -4.14 -3.27 -17.82
N GLN A 231 -4.04 -4.57 -18.10
CA GLN A 231 -2.85 -5.18 -18.69
C GLN A 231 -2.59 -4.67 -20.11
N ALA A 232 -3.63 -4.49 -20.92
CA ALA A 232 -3.50 -3.95 -22.27
C ALA A 232 -2.91 -2.54 -22.24
N ARG A 233 -3.42 -1.65 -21.37
CA ARG A 233 -2.84 -0.31 -21.17
C ARG A 233 -1.39 -0.38 -20.71
N LEU A 234 -1.09 -1.25 -19.74
CA LEU A 234 0.27 -1.41 -19.22
C LEU A 234 1.24 -1.91 -20.31
N ALA A 235 0.80 -2.79 -21.20
CA ALA A 235 1.58 -3.27 -22.34
C ALA A 235 1.91 -2.15 -23.35
N GLU A 236 1.00 -1.16 -23.53
CA GLU A 236 1.25 0.01 -24.40
C GLU A 236 2.26 0.99 -23.76
N GLU A 237 2.25 1.13 -22.43
CA GLU A 237 3.07 2.07 -21.67
C GLU A 237 4.48 1.54 -21.37
N THR A 238 4.68 0.20 -21.40
CA THR A 238 5.91 -0.49 -20.98
C THR A 238 6.59 -1.22 -22.14
N ASN A 239 7.70 -1.93 -21.84
CA ASN A 239 8.38 -2.80 -22.80
C ASN A 239 8.75 -2.12 -24.14
N PRO A 240 9.53 -1.02 -24.09
CA PRO A 240 9.85 -0.24 -25.29
C PRO A 240 10.60 -1.05 -26.37
N GLN A 241 11.26 -2.14 -25.98
CA GLN A 241 11.97 -3.04 -26.88
C GLN A 241 11.08 -4.18 -27.43
N LYS A 242 9.80 -4.22 -27.03
CA LYS A 242 8.83 -5.26 -27.43
C LYS A 242 9.34 -6.70 -27.19
N LYS A 243 10.08 -6.90 -26.10
CA LYS A 243 10.53 -8.25 -25.69
C LYS A 243 9.31 -9.13 -25.45
N SER A 244 9.33 -10.33 -26.01
CA SER A 244 8.27 -11.33 -25.84
C SER A 244 8.86 -12.63 -25.31
N GLY A 245 8.00 -13.53 -24.83
CA GLY A 245 8.40 -14.82 -24.31
C GLY A 245 8.18 -14.98 -22.83
N SER A 246 8.70 -16.06 -22.28
CA SER A 246 8.60 -16.43 -20.86
C SER A 246 9.43 -15.50 -19.95
N LEU A 247 9.18 -15.56 -18.64
CA LEU A 247 10.00 -14.88 -17.64
C LEU A 247 11.49 -15.22 -17.81
N ALA A 248 11.82 -16.50 -18.05
CA ALA A 248 13.20 -16.96 -18.22
C ALA A 248 13.90 -16.33 -19.43
N GLU A 249 13.18 -15.95 -20.46
CA GLU A 249 13.73 -15.30 -21.65
C GLU A 249 13.93 -13.80 -21.42
N VAL A 250 12.93 -13.11 -20.85
CA VAL A 250 12.96 -11.64 -20.74
C VAL A 250 13.81 -11.13 -19.56
N ILE A 251 14.07 -11.96 -18.55
CA ILE A 251 14.90 -11.61 -17.40
C ILE A 251 16.39 -11.52 -17.73
N ARG A 252 16.82 -12.11 -18.85
CA ARG A 252 18.22 -12.10 -19.27
C ARG A 252 18.75 -10.67 -19.43
N GLY A 253 19.82 -10.37 -18.74
CA GLY A 253 20.44 -9.05 -18.73
C GLY A 253 19.64 -7.98 -17.99
N ALA A 254 18.55 -8.32 -17.28
CA ALA A 254 17.83 -7.38 -16.44
C ALA A 254 18.64 -7.06 -15.18
N ASP A 255 18.62 -5.80 -14.75
CA ASP A 255 19.26 -5.32 -13.52
C ASP A 255 18.40 -5.59 -12.29
N VAL A 256 17.09 -5.58 -12.48
CA VAL A 256 16.11 -5.61 -11.40
C VAL A 256 15.02 -6.64 -11.70
N PHE A 257 14.66 -7.43 -10.69
CA PHE A 257 13.47 -8.26 -10.68
C PHE A 257 12.55 -7.82 -9.54
N LEU A 258 11.27 -7.61 -9.84
CA LEU A 258 10.20 -7.33 -8.89
C LEU A 258 9.13 -8.40 -9.01
N GLY A 259 8.97 -9.22 -7.98
CA GLY A 259 7.99 -10.30 -7.92
C GLY A 259 6.77 -9.91 -7.10
N PHE A 260 5.59 -10.00 -7.72
CA PHE A 260 4.27 -9.84 -7.11
C PHE A 260 3.33 -10.95 -7.60
N SER A 261 3.78 -12.19 -7.58
CA SER A 261 3.15 -13.29 -8.31
C SER A 261 2.97 -14.53 -7.46
N ALA A 262 3.70 -15.58 -7.76
CA ALA A 262 3.54 -16.88 -7.14
C ALA A 262 4.87 -17.43 -6.60
N PRO A 263 4.83 -18.31 -5.58
CA PRO A 263 6.01 -18.94 -5.02
C PRO A 263 6.87 -19.66 -6.06
N GLY A 264 8.20 -19.52 -5.95
CA GLY A 264 9.16 -20.34 -6.68
C GLY A 264 9.24 -20.12 -8.19
N VAL A 265 8.66 -19.03 -8.72
CA VAL A 265 8.68 -18.74 -10.17
C VAL A 265 10.00 -18.21 -10.67
N LEU A 266 10.84 -17.64 -9.79
CA LEU A 266 12.20 -17.21 -10.09
C LEU A 266 13.19 -18.27 -9.60
N THR A 267 14.07 -18.76 -10.48
CA THR A 267 15.06 -19.78 -10.15
C THR A 267 16.46 -19.19 -10.09
N GLY A 268 17.39 -19.84 -9.37
CA GLY A 268 18.79 -19.45 -9.35
C GLY A 268 19.43 -19.42 -10.74
N GLU A 269 19.01 -20.31 -11.66
CA GLU A 269 19.51 -20.29 -13.05
C GLU A 269 19.06 -19.05 -13.81
N MET A 270 17.83 -18.57 -13.57
CA MET A 270 17.37 -17.28 -14.14
C MET A 270 18.18 -16.12 -13.58
N VAL A 271 18.41 -16.09 -12.26
CA VAL A 271 19.23 -15.05 -11.61
C VAL A 271 20.62 -14.95 -12.19
N LYS A 272 21.29 -16.08 -12.47
CA LYS A 272 22.60 -16.12 -13.12
C LYS A 272 22.64 -15.47 -14.51
N THR A 273 21.49 -15.35 -15.18
CA THR A 273 21.40 -14.72 -16.51
C THR A 273 21.14 -13.21 -16.44
N MET A 274 20.86 -12.66 -15.26
CA MET A 274 20.66 -11.23 -15.05
C MET A 274 21.95 -10.44 -15.24
N ALA A 275 21.85 -9.13 -15.23
CA ALA A 275 23.01 -8.23 -15.29
C ALA A 275 23.87 -8.38 -14.02
N LYS A 276 25.07 -7.80 -14.06
CA LYS A 276 25.97 -7.75 -12.90
C LYS A 276 25.30 -7.04 -11.73
N ASP A 277 25.49 -7.56 -10.51
CA ASP A 277 24.98 -7.03 -9.25
C ASP A 277 23.44 -6.81 -9.30
N PRO A 278 22.62 -7.84 -9.59
CA PRO A 278 21.19 -7.68 -9.74
C PRO A 278 20.49 -7.43 -8.39
N VAL A 279 19.40 -6.65 -8.47
CA VAL A 279 18.49 -6.38 -7.34
C VAL A 279 17.25 -7.25 -7.49
N ILE A 280 16.85 -7.96 -6.43
CA ILE A 280 15.72 -8.88 -6.46
C ILE A 280 14.77 -8.56 -5.28
N PHE A 281 13.54 -8.18 -5.59
CA PHE A 281 12.47 -8.06 -4.60
C PHE A 281 11.41 -9.12 -4.88
N ALA A 282 11.39 -10.17 -4.03
CA ALA A 282 10.49 -11.31 -4.14
C ALA A 282 9.40 -11.17 -3.08
N CYS A 283 8.28 -10.53 -3.46
CA CYS A 283 7.26 -10.06 -2.51
C CYS A 283 6.06 -10.99 -2.36
N ALA A 284 6.01 -12.14 -3.03
CA ALA A 284 4.95 -13.12 -2.83
C ALA A 284 4.92 -13.63 -1.38
N ASN A 285 3.72 -13.73 -0.82
CA ASN A 285 3.48 -14.17 0.55
C ASN A 285 2.52 -15.39 0.58
N PRO A 286 2.73 -16.36 1.50
CA PRO A 286 3.79 -16.44 2.54
C PRO A 286 5.15 -16.93 2.01
N THR A 287 5.22 -17.47 0.80
CA THR A 287 6.44 -18.01 0.19
C THR A 287 6.84 -17.10 -0.97
N PRO A 288 8.10 -16.60 -1.00
CA PRO A 288 8.57 -15.69 -2.04
C PRO A 288 8.77 -16.39 -3.39
N GLU A 289 8.92 -15.62 -4.47
CA GLU A 289 9.27 -16.11 -5.81
C GLU A 289 10.62 -16.84 -5.86
N ILE A 290 11.56 -16.45 -5.00
CA ILE A 290 12.83 -17.10 -4.73
C ILE A 290 13.24 -16.79 -3.29
N PHE A 291 13.83 -17.72 -2.59
CA PHE A 291 14.37 -17.45 -1.25
C PHE A 291 15.67 -16.65 -1.33
N PRO A 292 15.93 -15.74 -0.34
CA PRO A 292 17.12 -14.89 -0.35
C PRO A 292 18.45 -15.65 -0.43
N GLU A 293 18.55 -16.80 0.21
CA GLU A 293 19.76 -17.64 0.19
C GLU A 293 20.05 -18.16 -1.23
N GLU A 294 19.02 -18.59 -1.94
CA GLU A 294 19.14 -19.09 -3.31
C GLU A 294 19.48 -17.94 -4.26
N ALA A 295 18.80 -16.79 -4.13
CA ALA A 295 19.06 -15.62 -4.95
C ALA A 295 20.51 -15.10 -4.78
N LYS A 296 20.99 -14.98 -3.52
CA LYS A 296 22.37 -14.57 -3.22
C LYS A 296 23.40 -15.58 -3.72
N ALA A 297 23.15 -16.88 -3.56
CA ALA A 297 24.02 -17.93 -4.08
C ALA A 297 24.12 -17.91 -5.62
N ALA A 298 23.06 -17.43 -6.30
CA ALA A 298 23.04 -17.26 -7.75
C ALA A 298 23.63 -15.92 -8.23
N GLY A 299 24.04 -15.03 -7.33
CA GLY A 299 24.73 -13.78 -7.65
C GLY A 299 23.91 -12.50 -7.42
N ALA A 300 22.73 -12.58 -6.82
CA ALA A 300 21.97 -11.39 -6.46
C ALA A 300 22.74 -10.54 -5.42
N ARG A 301 22.83 -9.23 -5.67
CA ARG A 301 23.56 -8.32 -4.80
C ARG A 301 22.69 -7.80 -3.65
N VAL A 302 21.47 -7.39 -3.96
CA VAL A 302 20.49 -6.93 -2.97
C VAL A 302 19.23 -7.77 -3.10
N VAL A 303 18.75 -8.31 -1.98
CA VAL A 303 17.51 -9.09 -1.95
C VAL A 303 16.58 -8.53 -0.88
N GLY A 304 15.32 -8.29 -1.25
CA GLY A 304 14.23 -7.95 -0.34
C GLY A 304 13.06 -8.92 -0.50
N THR A 305 12.28 -9.11 0.56
CA THR A 305 11.08 -9.96 0.54
C THR A 305 9.96 -9.35 1.37
N GLY A 306 8.73 -9.85 1.23
CA GLY A 306 7.62 -9.48 2.12
C GLY A 306 7.72 -10.05 3.53
N ARG A 307 8.65 -10.97 3.80
CA ARG A 307 8.78 -11.71 5.06
C ARG A 307 9.54 -10.92 6.10
N SER A 308 9.07 -10.97 7.35
CA SER A 308 9.69 -10.29 8.50
C SER A 308 10.90 -11.02 9.11
N ASP A 309 11.15 -12.25 8.69
CA ASP A 309 12.27 -13.06 9.17
C ASP A 309 13.53 -12.91 8.31
N TYR A 310 13.50 -12.02 7.31
CA TYR A 310 14.63 -11.68 6.45
C TYR A 310 14.96 -10.17 6.51
N PRO A 311 16.21 -9.78 6.20
CA PRO A 311 16.57 -8.38 5.96
C PRO A 311 15.75 -7.77 4.82
N ASN A 312 15.67 -6.43 4.80
CA ASN A 312 14.99 -5.68 3.74
C ASN A 312 13.53 -6.11 3.55
N GLN A 313 12.77 -6.15 4.64
CA GLN A 313 11.35 -6.48 4.57
C GLN A 313 10.58 -5.41 3.78
N ILE A 314 10.00 -5.78 2.63
CA ILE A 314 9.11 -4.95 1.83
C ILE A 314 7.70 -5.10 2.41
N ASN A 315 7.31 -4.15 3.27
CA ASN A 315 6.02 -4.19 3.96
C ASN A 315 5.36 -2.82 3.96
N ASN A 316 4.13 -2.75 3.46
CA ASN A 316 3.35 -1.51 3.33
C ASN A 316 3.03 -0.81 4.66
N VAL A 317 3.22 -1.48 5.80
CA VAL A 317 3.12 -0.87 7.14
C VAL A 317 4.06 0.33 7.32
N LEU A 318 5.14 0.41 6.56
CA LEU A 318 6.04 1.56 6.53
C LEU A 318 5.48 2.76 5.77
N ALA A 319 4.49 2.56 4.90
CA ALA A 319 3.97 3.57 3.99
C ALA A 319 2.62 4.13 4.45
N PHE A 320 1.56 3.28 4.49
CA PHE A 320 0.18 3.75 4.61
C PHE A 320 -0.11 4.57 5.88
N PRO A 321 0.43 4.27 7.08
CA PRO A 321 0.09 5.06 8.27
C PRO A 321 0.56 6.51 8.14
N GLY A 322 1.79 6.70 7.65
CA GLY A 322 2.37 8.02 7.42
C GLY A 322 1.69 8.76 6.27
N ILE A 323 1.32 8.07 5.20
CA ILE A 323 0.60 8.67 4.06
C ILE A 323 -0.75 9.21 4.51
N PHE A 324 -1.56 8.41 5.21
CA PHE A 324 -2.85 8.87 5.73
C PHE A 324 -2.69 9.96 6.79
N ARG A 325 -1.67 9.88 7.67
CA ARG A 325 -1.41 10.94 8.65
C ARG A 325 -1.14 12.27 7.95
N GLY A 326 -0.27 12.28 6.95
CA GLY A 326 0.03 13.50 6.18
C GLY A 326 -1.19 14.03 5.41
N ALA A 327 -1.98 13.15 4.81
CA ALA A 327 -3.20 13.53 4.09
C ALA A 327 -4.28 14.10 5.01
N LEU A 328 -4.51 13.47 6.18
CA LEU A 328 -5.49 13.93 7.16
C LEU A 328 -5.07 15.26 7.82
N ASP A 329 -3.80 15.46 8.12
CA ASP A 329 -3.29 16.68 8.75
C ASP A 329 -3.53 17.95 7.93
N VAL A 330 -3.60 17.80 6.61
CA VAL A 330 -3.87 18.92 5.70
C VAL A 330 -5.25 18.82 5.04
N ARG A 331 -6.09 17.89 5.48
CA ARG A 331 -7.40 17.62 4.90
C ARG A 331 -7.30 17.49 3.37
N ALA A 332 -6.34 16.68 2.89
CA ALA A 332 -6.20 16.48 1.47
C ALA A 332 -7.44 15.80 0.88
N LYS A 333 -7.90 16.27 -0.28
CA LYS A 333 -9.04 15.66 -0.98
C LYS A 333 -8.71 14.35 -1.68
N GLU A 334 -7.42 14.14 -1.96
CA GLU A 334 -6.91 12.93 -2.61
C GLU A 334 -5.48 12.64 -2.17
N ILE A 335 -4.99 11.42 -2.43
CA ILE A 335 -3.58 11.05 -2.38
C ILE A 335 -3.12 10.83 -3.83
N ASN A 336 -2.47 11.84 -4.40
CA ASN A 336 -1.98 11.83 -5.78
C ASN A 336 -0.59 11.17 -5.93
N ASP A 337 -0.08 11.12 -7.17
CA ASP A 337 1.20 10.46 -7.45
C ASP A 337 2.40 11.21 -6.85
N GLU A 338 2.36 12.54 -6.83
CA GLU A 338 3.37 13.38 -6.22
C GLU A 338 3.51 13.10 -4.71
N MET A 339 2.40 12.93 -4.01
CA MET A 339 2.39 12.56 -2.59
C MET A 339 2.97 11.16 -2.36
N LYS A 340 2.70 10.20 -3.24
CA LYS A 340 3.27 8.84 -3.19
C LYS A 340 4.78 8.84 -3.45
N VAL A 341 5.23 9.62 -4.42
CA VAL A 341 6.66 9.82 -4.71
C VAL A 341 7.36 10.49 -3.53
N ALA A 342 6.75 11.52 -2.93
CA ALA A 342 7.28 12.19 -1.76
C ALA A 342 7.43 11.22 -0.58
N ALA A 343 6.42 10.38 -0.32
CA ALA A 343 6.46 9.34 0.69
C ALA A 343 7.62 8.35 0.48
N ALA A 344 7.78 7.84 -0.76
CA ALA A 344 8.85 6.90 -1.10
C ALA A 344 10.25 7.51 -0.91
N LYS A 345 10.45 8.75 -1.34
CA LYS A 345 11.71 9.48 -1.14
C LYS A 345 12.01 9.76 0.33
N ALA A 346 11.00 10.14 1.11
CA ALA A 346 11.15 10.41 2.54
C ALA A 346 11.54 9.13 3.31
N LEU A 347 10.92 7.99 2.97
CA LEU A 347 11.29 6.69 3.53
C LEU A 347 12.74 6.31 3.18
N ALA A 348 13.12 6.42 1.92
CA ALA A 348 14.48 6.11 1.48
C ALA A 348 15.54 6.96 2.19
N ALA A 349 15.25 8.24 2.40
CA ALA A 349 16.16 9.19 3.04
C ALA A 349 16.38 8.95 4.54
N LEU A 350 15.58 8.09 5.19
CA LEU A 350 15.76 7.74 6.61
C LEU A 350 17.02 6.93 6.87
N ILE A 351 17.56 6.25 5.85
CA ILE A 351 18.84 5.55 5.94
C ILE A 351 19.89 6.45 5.29
N PRO A 352 20.85 6.98 6.06
CA PRO A 352 21.96 7.76 5.52
C PRO A 352 22.79 6.95 4.52
N ASP A 353 23.34 7.59 3.49
CA ASP A 353 24.13 6.90 2.45
C ASP A 353 25.30 6.08 3.04
N GLY A 354 25.91 6.53 4.14
CA GLY A 354 27.00 5.81 4.82
C GLY A 354 26.55 4.55 5.60
N GLU A 355 25.25 4.35 5.80
CA GLU A 355 24.68 3.19 6.47
C GLU A 355 24.01 2.20 5.50
N LEU A 356 23.94 2.57 4.21
CA LEU A 356 23.39 1.69 3.18
C LEU A 356 24.28 0.46 2.97
N SER A 357 23.63 -0.69 2.90
CA SER A 357 24.30 -1.97 2.58
C SER A 357 23.31 -2.92 1.89
N GLU A 358 23.80 -4.07 1.43
CA GLU A 358 22.95 -5.09 0.80
C GLU A 358 21.82 -5.58 1.71
N GLU A 359 21.98 -5.45 3.03
CA GLU A 359 20.99 -5.88 4.04
C GLU A 359 20.33 -4.73 4.79
N ASN A 360 20.60 -3.47 4.39
CA ASN A 360 20.04 -2.29 5.05
C ASN A 360 19.67 -1.23 4.00
N ILE A 361 18.54 -1.44 3.28
CA ILE A 361 18.01 -0.53 2.25
C ILE A 361 16.67 0.08 2.64
N ILE A 362 16.04 -0.40 3.71
CA ILE A 362 14.73 0.04 4.19
C ILE A 362 14.73 0.12 5.72
N PRO A 363 14.14 1.15 6.34
CA PRO A 363 14.09 1.25 7.80
C PRO A 363 13.23 0.14 8.42
N SER A 364 13.45 -0.15 9.69
CA SER A 364 12.58 -1.03 10.46
C SER A 364 11.17 -0.48 10.58
N ALA A 365 10.16 -1.34 10.57
CA ALA A 365 8.77 -0.97 10.83
C ALA A 365 8.56 -0.28 12.21
N PHE A 366 9.46 -0.51 13.16
CA PHE A 366 9.43 0.07 14.50
C PHE A 366 10.29 1.34 14.63
N ASP A 367 10.88 1.84 13.55
CA ASP A 367 11.60 3.11 13.55
C ASP A 367 10.62 4.27 13.70
N LYS A 368 10.66 4.94 14.84
CA LYS A 368 9.75 6.04 15.18
C LYS A 368 9.88 7.26 14.26
N ARG A 369 10.92 7.35 13.44
CA ARG A 369 11.13 8.42 12.47
C ARG A 369 10.25 8.24 11.22
N VAL A 370 9.81 7.02 10.92
CA VAL A 370 9.11 6.66 9.68
C VAL A 370 7.83 7.49 9.50
N VAL A 371 6.89 7.38 10.41
CA VAL A 371 5.59 8.05 10.27
C VAL A 371 5.71 9.58 10.22
N PRO A 372 6.46 10.25 11.12
CA PRO A 372 6.64 11.70 11.02
C PRO A 372 7.28 12.16 9.70
N ALA A 373 8.29 11.45 9.20
CA ALA A 373 8.97 11.82 7.95
C ALA A 373 8.05 11.65 6.74
N VAL A 374 7.35 10.53 6.65
CA VAL A 374 6.39 10.28 5.56
C VAL A 374 5.23 11.28 5.62
N ALA A 375 4.64 11.50 6.80
CA ALA A 375 3.52 12.42 6.97
C ALA A 375 3.89 13.86 6.56
N ALA A 376 5.05 14.35 7.00
CA ALA A 376 5.52 15.69 6.63
C ALA A 376 5.73 15.83 5.10
N ALA A 377 6.33 14.84 4.46
CA ALA A 377 6.57 14.85 3.01
C ALA A 377 5.25 14.80 2.22
N VAL A 378 4.31 13.96 2.65
CA VAL A 378 2.99 13.84 2.02
C VAL A 378 2.17 15.12 2.19
N ALA A 379 2.14 15.71 3.40
CA ALA A 379 1.46 16.96 3.66
C ALA A 379 2.04 18.12 2.82
N GLN A 380 3.36 18.18 2.68
CA GLN A 380 4.00 19.19 1.84
C GLN A 380 3.63 18.99 0.36
N ALA A 381 3.71 17.77 -0.17
CA ALA A 381 3.34 17.47 -1.53
C ALA A 381 1.85 17.77 -1.82
N ALA A 382 0.96 17.52 -0.85
CA ALA A 382 -0.45 17.87 -0.95
C ALA A 382 -0.67 19.39 -1.09
N ARG A 383 0.08 20.21 -0.34
CA ARG A 383 0.06 21.67 -0.46
C ARG A 383 0.62 22.12 -1.81
N ASP A 384 1.76 21.58 -2.21
CA ASP A 384 2.44 21.95 -3.47
C ASP A 384 1.61 21.64 -4.71
N THR A 385 0.79 20.59 -4.65
CA THR A 385 -0.12 20.17 -5.74
C THR A 385 -1.53 20.75 -5.62
N GLY A 386 -1.80 21.56 -4.59
CA GLY A 386 -3.09 22.23 -4.40
C GLY A 386 -4.25 21.31 -4.03
N VAL A 387 -3.97 20.12 -3.48
CA VAL A 387 -5.03 19.20 -3.03
C VAL A 387 -5.30 19.28 -1.53
N ALA A 388 -4.53 20.07 -0.78
CA ALA A 388 -4.75 20.36 0.63
C ALA A 388 -5.85 21.42 0.81
N TRP A 389 -6.69 21.23 1.86
CA TRP A 389 -7.72 22.20 2.26
C TRP A 389 -7.31 23.02 3.50
N ALA A 390 -6.31 22.56 4.26
CA ALA A 390 -5.83 23.18 5.49
C ALA A 390 -4.29 23.33 5.51
#